data_a5c2dc925d0d2cc1f26f2bdb32a14584
#
_entry.id   a5c2dc925d0d2cc1f26f2bdb32a14584
#
_cell.length_a   1.000
_cell.length_b   1.000
_cell.length_c   1.000
_cell.angle_alpha   90.00
_cell.angle_beta   90.00
_cell.angle_gamma   90.00
#
_symmetry.space_group_name_H-M   'P 1'
#
loop_
_entity.id
_entity.type
_entity.pdbx_description
1 polymer ?
#
loop_
_entity_poly.entity_id
_entity_poly.type
_entity_poly.pdbx_seq_one_letter_code
_entity_poly.pdbx_strand_id
1 'polypeptide(L)'
;LGDYSSTDFDHMPDTVPIGEAAARKVKDQLSRYSISPQQYAEHRRRQTGAAVADTRPINEIRVEGLKRVNPKVIAENMETQVGKPLDVKVVDADMRRIYGRGDFEHVGYRLIEEPGKRILVVDAVEKSWGPDYLRFGLGLSSETAGESYFNVLGSYRKTWVNRLGAEWRNDVQLGQATLLFSEFYQPLSV
;
A
#
# COMPACT_ATOMS: atom_id res chain seq x y z
N LEU A 1 10.80 -20.72 19.27
CA LEU A 1 11.87 -20.16 18.42
C LEU A 1 13.15 -19.83 19.21
N GLY A 2 13.23 -20.26 20.48
CA GLY A 2 14.42 -20.03 21.32
C GLY A 2 14.63 -18.54 21.64
N ASP A 3 15.85 -18.09 21.48
CA ASP A 3 16.27 -16.73 21.85
C ASP A 3 15.94 -15.63 20.80
N TYR A 4 15.27 -16.01 19.71
CA TYR A 4 14.90 -15.04 18.65
C TYR A 4 13.69 -14.20 19.02
N SER A 5 13.84 -12.87 18.95
CA SER A 5 12.76 -11.90 19.11
C SER A 5 11.96 -11.74 17.83
N SER A 6 10.70 -11.31 17.95
CA SER A 6 9.84 -10.95 16.80
C SER A 6 10.36 -9.75 15.99
N THR A 7 11.34 -9.02 16.52
CA THR A 7 11.99 -7.87 15.87
C THR A 7 13.37 -8.19 15.29
N ASP A 8 13.82 -9.44 15.39
CA ASP A 8 15.15 -9.88 14.95
C ASP A 8 15.11 -10.34 13.49
N PHE A 9 14.90 -9.38 12.58
CA PHE A 9 14.72 -9.65 11.16
C PHE A 9 16.00 -10.12 10.47
N ASP A 10 17.17 -9.71 10.95
CA ASP A 10 18.47 -10.05 10.35
C ASP A 10 18.79 -11.55 10.52
N HIS A 11 18.25 -12.19 11.57
CA HIS A 11 18.44 -13.61 11.89
C HIS A 11 17.24 -14.50 11.48
N MET A 12 16.28 -13.95 10.73
CA MET A 12 15.14 -14.76 10.24
C MET A 12 15.53 -16.03 9.49
N PRO A 13 16.56 -16.05 8.63
CA PRO A 13 16.99 -17.28 7.96
C PRO A 13 17.40 -18.39 8.93
N ASP A 14 17.95 -18.07 10.10
CA ASP A 14 18.41 -19.03 11.10
C ASP A 14 17.24 -19.76 11.78
N THR A 15 16.04 -19.23 11.71
CA THR A 15 14.83 -19.83 12.26
C THR A 15 14.32 -21.00 11.40
N VAL A 16 14.67 -21.04 10.11
CA VAL A 16 14.21 -22.08 9.17
C VAL A 16 14.67 -23.48 9.58
N PRO A 17 15.96 -23.75 9.90
CA PRO A 17 16.42 -25.04 10.36
C PRO A 17 15.76 -25.46 11.69
N ILE A 18 15.45 -24.52 12.57
CA ILE A 18 14.76 -24.78 13.85
C ILE A 18 13.34 -25.29 13.57
N GLY A 19 12.62 -24.62 12.68
CA GLY A 19 11.28 -25.02 12.25
C GLY A 19 11.28 -26.39 11.57
N GLU A 20 12.26 -26.64 10.71
CA GLU A 20 12.43 -27.94 10.03
C GLU A 20 12.68 -29.07 11.05
N ALA A 21 13.58 -28.86 12.00
CA ALA A 21 13.87 -29.83 13.04
C ALA A 21 12.62 -30.12 13.92
N ALA A 22 11.84 -29.10 14.23
CA ALA A 22 10.58 -29.26 14.96
C ALA A 22 9.54 -30.06 14.16
N ALA A 23 9.38 -29.78 12.87
CA ALA A 23 8.48 -30.52 11.99
C ALA A 23 8.90 -31.98 11.83
N ARG A 24 10.20 -32.26 11.73
CA ARG A 24 10.74 -33.63 11.67
C ARG A 24 10.40 -34.48 12.94
N LYS A 25 10.39 -33.84 14.11
CA LYS A 25 10.03 -34.53 15.37
C LYS A 25 8.59 -35.01 15.40
N VAL A 26 7.68 -34.37 14.70
CA VAL A 26 6.25 -34.69 14.62
C VAL A 26 5.86 -35.34 13.29
N LYS A 27 6.85 -35.82 12.51
CA LYS A 27 6.65 -36.41 11.18
C LYS A 27 5.55 -37.46 11.16
N ASP A 28 5.53 -38.40 12.16
CA ASP A 28 4.57 -39.50 12.22
C ASP A 28 3.13 -38.97 12.42
N GLN A 29 2.98 -37.89 13.20
CA GLN A 29 1.67 -37.25 13.38
C GLN A 29 1.23 -36.50 12.10
N LEU A 30 2.17 -35.93 11.34
CA LEU A 30 1.88 -35.23 10.09
C LEU A 30 1.63 -36.21 8.94
N SER A 31 2.12 -37.46 9.00
CA SER A 31 1.99 -38.42 7.92
C SER A 31 0.53 -38.74 7.57
N ARG A 32 -0.39 -38.64 8.55
CA ARG A 32 -1.83 -38.79 8.32
C ARG A 32 -2.45 -37.77 7.37
N TYR A 33 -1.78 -36.65 7.14
CA TYR A 33 -2.21 -35.61 6.23
C TYR A 33 -1.47 -35.68 4.87
N SER A 34 -0.53 -36.62 4.73
CA SER A 34 0.21 -36.77 3.50
C SER A 34 -0.65 -37.42 2.42
N ILE A 35 -0.41 -37.01 1.19
CA ILE A 35 -1.01 -37.60 0.01
C ILE A 35 0.07 -38.36 -0.78
N SER A 36 -0.32 -39.25 -1.69
CA SER A 36 0.64 -39.94 -2.52
C SER A 36 1.50 -38.97 -3.37
N PRO A 37 2.73 -39.35 -3.75
CA PRO A 37 3.56 -38.54 -4.63
C PRO A 37 2.86 -38.16 -5.94
N GLN A 38 2.03 -39.04 -6.48
CA GLN A 38 1.26 -38.78 -7.70
C GLN A 38 0.17 -37.73 -7.46
N GLN A 39 -0.59 -37.85 -6.37
CA GLN A 39 -1.59 -36.84 -5.99
C GLN A 39 -0.95 -35.49 -5.70
N TYR A 40 0.23 -35.48 -5.06
CA TYR A 40 0.99 -34.26 -4.84
C TYR A 40 1.48 -33.62 -6.15
N ALA A 41 2.00 -34.42 -7.06
CA ALA A 41 2.41 -33.93 -8.37
C ALA A 41 1.23 -33.34 -9.16
N GLU A 42 0.06 -33.98 -9.09
CA GLU A 42 -1.16 -33.46 -9.72
C GLU A 42 -1.63 -32.16 -9.05
N HIS A 43 -1.63 -32.09 -7.72
CA HIS A 43 -1.94 -30.87 -6.98
C HIS A 43 -0.99 -29.73 -7.35
N ARG A 44 0.32 -30.01 -7.43
CA ARG A 44 1.34 -29.07 -7.88
C ARG A 44 1.08 -28.60 -9.33
N ARG A 45 0.72 -29.51 -10.23
CA ARG A 45 0.37 -29.15 -11.61
C ARG A 45 -0.85 -28.23 -11.67
N ARG A 46 -1.87 -28.44 -10.81
CA ARG A 46 -3.03 -27.55 -10.73
C ARG A 46 -2.67 -26.18 -10.18
N GLN A 47 -1.76 -26.10 -9.23
CA GLN A 47 -1.28 -24.83 -8.66
C GLN A 47 -0.29 -24.10 -9.56
N THR A 48 0.64 -24.84 -10.21
CA THR A 48 1.69 -24.28 -11.06
C THR A 48 1.39 -24.41 -12.54
N GLY A 49 0.36 -25.17 -12.89
CA GLY A 49 -0.15 -25.21 -14.26
C GLY A 49 -0.40 -23.76 -14.65
N ALA A 50 0.34 -23.33 -15.68
CA ALA A 50 0.12 -22.02 -16.24
C ALA A 50 -1.40 -21.84 -16.39
N ALA A 51 -1.98 -20.96 -15.61
CA ALA A 51 -3.34 -20.54 -15.87
C ALA A 51 -3.34 -20.24 -17.37
N VAL A 52 -4.10 -20.98 -18.15
CA VAL A 52 -4.25 -20.70 -19.58
C VAL A 52 -4.51 -19.22 -19.62
N ALA A 53 -3.57 -18.47 -20.24
CA ALA A 53 -3.61 -17.03 -20.22
C ALA A 53 -5.03 -16.65 -20.67
N ASP A 54 -5.82 -16.13 -19.75
CA ASP A 54 -7.20 -15.80 -20.06
C ASP A 54 -7.18 -14.59 -21.00
N THR A 55 -7.36 -14.88 -22.28
CA THR A 55 -7.29 -13.90 -23.37
C THR A 55 -8.58 -13.09 -23.52
N ARG A 56 -9.59 -13.37 -22.70
CA ARG A 56 -10.84 -12.61 -22.75
C ARG A 56 -10.60 -11.15 -22.34
N PRO A 57 -11.15 -10.18 -23.07
CA PRO A 57 -10.93 -8.78 -22.77
C PRO A 57 -11.66 -8.36 -21.49
N ILE A 58 -11.11 -7.33 -20.83
CA ILE A 58 -11.81 -6.59 -19.77
C ILE A 58 -12.85 -5.71 -20.44
N ASN A 59 -14.12 -5.82 -20.03
CA ASN A 59 -15.21 -5.01 -20.58
C ASN A 59 -15.40 -3.70 -19.83
N GLU A 60 -15.05 -3.66 -18.55
CA GLU A 60 -15.25 -2.49 -17.67
C GLU A 60 -14.15 -2.44 -16.62
N ILE A 61 -13.70 -1.23 -16.26
CA ILE A 61 -12.89 -0.96 -15.08
C ILE A 61 -13.77 -0.14 -14.13
N ARG A 62 -14.00 -0.68 -12.94
CA ARG A 62 -14.80 -0.05 -11.89
C ARG A 62 -13.92 0.28 -10.69
N VAL A 63 -14.04 1.48 -10.16
CA VAL A 63 -13.29 1.92 -8.97
C VAL A 63 -14.25 1.98 -7.80
N GLU A 64 -13.88 1.34 -6.69
CA GLU A 64 -14.66 1.31 -5.45
C GLU A 64 -13.80 1.80 -4.25
N GLY A 65 -14.48 2.24 -3.18
CA GLY A 65 -13.83 2.65 -1.93
C GLY A 65 -13.46 4.12 -1.83
N LEU A 66 -13.60 4.90 -2.90
CA LEU A 66 -13.29 6.33 -2.89
C LEU A 66 -14.37 7.15 -2.17
N LYS A 67 -13.94 8.15 -1.41
CA LYS A 67 -14.82 9.10 -0.68
C LYS A 67 -14.53 10.55 -1.09
N ARG A 68 -13.26 10.93 -1.17
CA ARG A 68 -12.76 12.28 -1.43
C ARG A 68 -11.95 12.37 -2.71
N VAL A 69 -11.11 11.34 -2.94
CA VAL A 69 -10.23 11.27 -4.10
C VAL A 69 -11.07 11.16 -5.38
N ASN A 70 -10.70 11.93 -6.39
CA ASN A 70 -11.38 11.89 -7.67
C ASN A 70 -11.08 10.55 -8.40
N PRO A 71 -12.07 9.81 -8.88
CA PRO A 71 -11.86 8.56 -9.63
C PRO A 71 -10.93 8.70 -10.84
N LYS A 72 -10.84 9.88 -11.46
CA LYS A 72 -9.92 10.16 -12.58
C LYS A 72 -8.47 9.91 -12.20
N VAL A 73 -8.10 10.17 -10.94
CA VAL A 73 -6.74 9.88 -10.43
C VAL A 73 -6.37 8.42 -10.62
N ILE A 74 -7.32 7.52 -10.38
CA ILE A 74 -7.08 6.08 -10.59
C ILE A 74 -6.93 5.81 -12.09
N ALA A 75 -7.87 6.28 -12.91
CA ALA A 75 -7.88 6.04 -14.35
C ALA A 75 -6.61 6.55 -15.05
N GLU A 76 -6.12 7.74 -14.67
CA GLU A 76 -4.91 8.36 -15.25
C GLU A 76 -3.60 7.66 -14.82
N ASN A 77 -3.64 6.91 -13.73
CA ASN A 77 -2.50 6.13 -13.23
C ASN A 77 -2.55 4.65 -13.67
N MET A 78 -3.50 4.26 -14.52
CA MET A 78 -3.62 2.89 -15.04
C MET A 78 -3.14 2.80 -16.49
N GLU A 79 -2.33 1.79 -16.76
CA GLU A 79 -1.98 1.35 -18.11
C GLU A 79 -2.89 0.20 -18.58
N THR A 80 -3.54 -0.48 -17.65
CA THR A 80 -4.56 -1.49 -17.94
C THR A 80 -5.75 -0.84 -18.66
N GLN A 81 -6.16 -1.42 -19.80
CA GLN A 81 -7.17 -0.83 -20.68
C GLN A 81 -8.36 -1.75 -20.87
N VAL A 82 -9.53 -1.14 -20.93
CA VAL A 82 -10.76 -1.81 -21.39
C VAL A 82 -10.57 -2.29 -22.84
N GLY A 83 -11.11 -3.47 -23.17
CA GLY A 83 -10.99 -4.10 -24.49
C GLY A 83 -9.75 -4.96 -24.67
N LYS A 84 -8.82 -4.97 -23.70
CA LYS A 84 -7.61 -5.83 -23.70
C LYS A 84 -7.75 -6.95 -22.67
N PRO A 85 -7.07 -8.10 -22.89
CA PRO A 85 -6.89 -9.12 -21.85
C PRO A 85 -6.20 -8.55 -20.62
N LEU A 86 -6.51 -9.13 -19.45
CA LEU A 86 -5.80 -8.76 -18.21
C LEU A 86 -4.36 -9.26 -18.26
N ASP A 87 -3.41 -8.34 -18.15
CA ASP A 87 -2.01 -8.65 -17.83
C ASP A 87 -1.77 -8.38 -16.34
N VAL A 88 -1.53 -9.46 -15.59
CA VAL A 88 -1.29 -9.40 -14.15
C VAL A 88 -0.10 -8.50 -13.80
N LYS A 89 0.97 -8.51 -14.62
CA LYS A 89 2.15 -7.68 -14.36
C LYS A 89 1.84 -6.19 -14.52
N VAL A 90 1.02 -5.85 -15.50
CA VAL A 90 0.59 -4.47 -15.76
C VAL A 90 -0.31 -3.99 -14.64
N VAL A 91 -1.34 -4.77 -14.28
CA VAL A 91 -2.27 -4.37 -13.21
C VAL A 91 -1.58 -4.29 -11.85
N ASP A 92 -0.61 -5.16 -11.55
CA ASP A 92 0.19 -5.07 -10.32
C ASP A 92 1.06 -3.80 -10.30
N ALA A 93 1.58 -3.39 -11.46
CA ALA A 93 2.33 -2.13 -11.58
C ALA A 93 1.40 -0.92 -11.40
N ASP A 94 0.19 -0.97 -11.96
CA ASP A 94 -0.85 0.05 -11.76
C ASP A 94 -1.20 0.19 -10.27
N MET A 95 -1.46 -0.91 -9.57
CA MET A 95 -1.78 -0.88 -8.13
C MET A 95 -0.63 -0.25 -7.31
N ARG A 96 0.62 -0.59 -7.62
CA ARG A 96 1.79 0.02 -6.96
C ARG A 96 1.89 1.51 -7.25
N ARG A 97 1.61 1.95 -8.46
CA ARG A 97 1.65 3.36 -8.87
C ARG A 97 0.58 4.17 -8.15
N ILE A 98 -0.64 3.64 -8.10
CA ILE A 98 -1.76 4.25 -7.38
C ILE A 98 -1.46 4.33 -5.89
N TYR A 99 -0.98 3.23 -5.27
CA TYR A 99 -0.62 3.21 -3.86
C TYR A 99 0.52 4.19 -3.52
N GLY A 100 1.50 4.30 -4.42
CA GLY A 100 2.66 5.20 -4.28
C GLY A 100 2.31 6.69 -4.19
N ARG A 101 1.11 7.09 -4.59
CA ARG A 101 0.62 8.47 -4.41
C ARG A 101 0.48 8.89 -2.95
N GLY A 102 0.31 7.94 -2.06
CA GLY A 102 0.22 8.20 -0.62
C GLY A 102 -1.19 8.54 -0.10
N ASP A 103 -2.20 8.59 -0.96
CA ASP A 103 -3.59 8.89 -0.59
C ASP A 103 -4.31 7.68 0.06
N PHE A 104 -3.82 6.46 -0.22
CA PHE A 104 -4.52 5.22 0.08
C PHE A 104 -3.85 4.44 1.20
N GLU A 105 -4.67 3.81 2.03
CA GLU A 105 -4.27 2.81 3.03
C GLU A 105 -4.12 1.44 2.38
N HIS A 106 -5.01 1.14 1.42
CA HIS A 106 -4.99 -0.09 0.66
C HIS A 106 -5.39 0.17 -0.79
N VAL A 107 -4.71 -0.52 -1.71
CA VAL A 107 -5.08 -0.59 -3.12
C VAL A 107 -4.97 -2.04 -3.57
N GLY A 108 -6.03 -2.55 -4.14
CA GLY A 108 -6.08 -3.91 -4.66
C GLY A 108 -7.01 -4.01 -5.85
N TYR A 109 -7.11 -5.19 -6.45
CA TYR A 109 -8.05 -5.44 -7.52
C TYR A 109 -8.68 -6.83 -7.41
N ARG A 110 -9.83 -6.97 -8.02
CA ARG A 110 -10.51 -8.26 -8.23
C ARG A 110 -11.21 -8.28 -9.59
N LEU A 111 -11.35 -9.47 -10.13
CA LEU A 111 -12.15 -9.69 -11.33
C LEU A 111 -13.52 -10.21 -10.95
N ILE A 112 -14.56 -9.60 -11.53
CA ILE A 112 -15.93 -10.04 -11.41
C ILE A 112 -16.42 -10.45 -12.81
N GLU A 113 -17.07 -11.59 -12.87
CA GLU A 113 -17.76 -12.04 -14.08
C GLU A 113 -19.27 -11.85 -13.90
N GLU A 114 -19.84 -10.95 -14.67
CA GLU A 114 -21.27 -10.75 -14.83
C GLU A 114 -21.72 -11.34 -16.18
N PRO A 115 -23.00 -11.65 -16.41
CA PRO A 115 -23.45 -12.19 -17.70
C PRO A 115 -23.01 -11.31 -18.87
N GLY A 116 -22.10 -11.84 -19.69
CA GLY A 116 -21.55 -11.17 -20.86
C GLY A 116 -20.50 -10.06 -20.58
N LYS A 117 -20.11 -9.85 -19.33
CA LYS A 117 -19.13 -8.81 -18.96
C LYS A 117 -18.09 -9.33 -17.98
N ARG A 118 -16.86 -8.93 -18.21
CA ARG A 118 -15.71 -9.14 -17.32
C ARG A 118 -15.24 -7.80 -16.80
N ILE A 119 -15.36 -7.59 -15.50
CA ILE A 119 -15.16 -6.31 -14.83
C ILE A 119 -13.90 -6.40 -13.97
N LEU A 120 -12.96 -5.51 -14.20
CA LEU A 120 -11.85 -5.29 -13.28
C LEU A 120 -12.29 -4.25 -12.23
N VAL A 121 -12.47 -4.68 -11.00
CA VAL A 121 -12.77 -3.79 -9.90
C VAL A 121 -11.46 -3.42 -9.20
N VAL A 122 -11.18 -2.14 -9.12
CA VAL A 122 -10.07 -1.57 -8.35
C VAL A 122 -10.61 -1.11 -7.01
N ASP A 123 -10.17 -1.75 -5.95
CA ASP A 123 -10.51 -1.39 -4.57
C ASP A 123 -9.47 -0.43 -4.02
N ALA A 124 -9.83 0.85 -3.86
CA ALA A 124 -8.94 1.88 -3.36
C ALA A 124 -9.51 2.48 -2.07
N VAL A 125 -8.94 2.05 -0.93
CA VAL A 125 -9.36 2.52 0.39
C VAL A 125 -8.49 3.72 0.79
N GLU A 126 -9.13 4.88 0.92
CA GLU A 126 -8.44 6.10 1.36
C GLU A 126 -7.98 6.00 2.81
N LYS A 127 -6.84 6.62 3.14
CA LYS A 127 -6.31 6.69 4.50
C LYS A 127 -7.35 7.28 5.45
N SER A 128 -7.63 6.57 6.53
CA SER A 128 -8.60 6.96 7.54
C SER A 128 -8.17 8.18 8.35
N TRP A 129 -6.85 8.38 8.50
CA TRP A 129 -6.24 9.53 9.20
C TRP A 129 -6.04 10.78 8.31
N GLY A 130 -6.34 10.71 7.01
CA GLY A 130 -6.44 11.88 6.15
C GLY A 130 -7.87 12.46 6.15
N PRO A 131 -8.06 13.64 5.58
CA PRO A 131 -7.14 14.50 4.83
C PRO A 131 -6.35 15.49 5.69
N ASP A 132 -6.54 15.50 7.00
CA ASP A 132 -6.00 16.49 7.92
C ASP A 132 -4.77 15.92 8.62
N TYR A 133 -3.63 16.58 8.44
CA TYR A 133 -2.35 16.15 9.01
C TYR A 133 -1.82 17.22 9.94
N LEU A 134 -1.52 16.83 11.19
CA LEU A 134 -0.85 17.65 12.18
C LEU A 134 0.55 17.13 12.42
N ARG A 135 1.52 18.02 12.49
CA ARG A 135 2.90 17.73 12.86
C ARG A 135 3.35 18.71 13.91
N PHE A 136 4.09 18.23 14.89
CA PHE A 136 4.71 19.04 15.93
C PHE A 136 6.22 18.76 15.92
N GLY A 137 7.00 19.79 16.19
CA GLY A 137 8.46 19.69 16.28
C GLY A 137 8.96 20.58 17.41
N LEU A 138 10.04 20.14 18.06
CA LEU A 138 10.78 20.91 19.03
C LEU A 138 12.23 20.96 18.57
N GLY A 139 12.74 22.16 18.34
CA GLY A 139 14.14 22.43 18.08
C GLY A 139 14.80 23.00 19.31
N LEU A 140 15.92 22.41 19.73
CA LEU A 140 16.77 22.91 20.81
C LEU A 140 18.16 23.13 20.24
N SER A 141 18.76 24.29 20.48
CA SER A 141 20.13 24.58 20.14
C SER A 141 20.83 25.28 21.31
N SER A 142 22.10 24.96 21.54
CA SER A 142 22.92 25.59 22.53
C SER A 142 24.25 25.95 21.89
N GLU A 143 24.70 27.20 22.10
CA GLU A 143 25.99 27.66 21.63
C GLU A 143 27.04 27.54 22.71
N THR A 144 28.30 27.43 22.32
CA THR A 144 29.46 27.32 23.21
C THR A 144 29.60 28.54 24.15
N ALA A 145 28.99 29.65 23.82
CA ALA A 145 28.92 30.89 24.61
C ALA A 145 27.90 30.83 25.75
N GLY A 146 27.15 29.70 25.89
CA GLY A 146 26.20 29.48 27.00
C GLY A 146 24.78 29.95 26.70
N GLU A 147 24.49 30.44 25.51
CA GLU A 147 23.14 30.77 25.09
C GLU A 147 22.41 29.52 24.58
N SER A 148 21.18 29.34 25.05
CA SER A 148 20.34 28.21 24.64
C SER A 148 19.03 28.75 24.05
N TYR A 149 18.66 28.20 22.91
CA TYR A 149 17.48 28.60 22.16
C TYR A 149 16.54 27.43 21.98
N PHE A 150 15.27 27.72 21.97
CA PHE A 150 14.26 26.74 21.62
C PHE A 150 13.36 27.26 20.50
N ASN A 151 12.83 26.35 19.70
CA ASN A 151 11.79 26.60 18.71
C ASN A 151 10.74 25.52 18.80
N VAL A 152 9.48 25.90 18.86
CA VAL A 152 8.33 25.02 18.77
C VAL A 152 7.72 25.19 17.39
N LEU A 153 7.53 24.10 16.68
CA LEU A 153 6.95 24.08 15.35
C LEU A 153 5.61 23.34 15.38
N GLY A 154 4.62 23.91 14.72
CA GLY A 154 3.36 23.28 14.41
C GLY A 154 3.09 23.37 12.92
N SER A 155 2.66 22.29 12.31
CA SER A 155 2.27 22.26 10.89
C SER A 155 0.92 21.59 10.76
N TYR A 156 0.02 22.26 10.07
CA TYR A 156 -1.27 21.71 9.66
C TYR A 156 -1.33 21.66 8.15
N ARG A 157 -1.62 20.48 7.59
CA ARG A 157 -1.81 20.30 6.16
C ARG A 157 -3.10 19.56 5.91
N LYS A 158 -3.96 20.16 5.10
CA LYS A 158 -5.19 19.53 4.59
C LYS A 158 -5.03 19.21 3.12
N THR A 159 -5.22 17.96 2.75
CA THR A 159 -5.23 17.49 1.36
C THR A 159 -6.66 17.32 0.88
N TRP A 160 -6.86 17.24 -0.42
CA TRP A 160 -8.18 17.04 -1.03
C TRP A 160 -9.23 18.06 -0.59
N VAL A 161 -8.84 19.33 -0.49
CA VAL A 161 -9.78 20.43 -0.16
C VAL A 161 -10.90 20.52 -1.20
N ASN A 162 -10.59 20.14 -2.43
CA ASN A 162 -11.56 20.02 -3.52
C ASN A 162 -11.27 18.79 -4.41
N ARG A 163 -12.13 18.56 -5.40
CA ARG A 163 -12.05 17.40 -6.32
C ARG A 163 -10.85 17.41 -7.27
N LEU A 164 -10.11 18.51 -7.36
CA LEU A 164 -8.86 18.61 -8.11
C LEU A 164 -7.64 18.24 -7.28
N GLY A 165 -7.81 17.97 -5.97
CA GLY A 165 -6.71 17.62 -5.07
C GLY A 165 -5.98 18.84 -4.53
N ALA A 166 -6.70 19.97 -4.33
CA ALA A 166 -6.11 21.15 -3.70
C ALA A 166 -5.65 20.85 -2.27
N GLU A 167 -4.57 21.51 -1.86
CA GLU A 167 -3.97 21.36 -0.55
C GLU A 167 -3.84 22.71 0.14
N TRP A 168 -4.03 22.70 1.46
CA TRP A 168 -3.80 23.88 2.29
C TRP A 168 -2.82 23.52 3.41
N ARG A 169 -1.71 24.23 3.45
CA ARG A 169 -0.64 24.05 4.42
C ARG A 169 -0.47 25.32 5.25
N ASN A 170 -0.35 25.15 6.56
CA ASN A 170 -0.06 26.22 7.51
C ASN A 170 1.04 25.76 8.45
N ASP A 171 2.11 26.51 8.55
CA ASP A 171 3.21 26.26 9.44
C ASP A 171 3.38 27.43 10.39
N VAL A 172 3.56 27.15 11.68
CA VAL A 172 3.83 28.10 12.73
C VAL A 172 5.09 27.69 13.45
N GLN A 173 6.00 28.63 13.64
CA GLN A 173 7.18 28.46 14.48
C GLN A 173 7.19 29.57 15.52
N LEU A 174 7.45 29.21 16.77
CA LEU A 174 7.60 30.13 17.90
C LEU A 174 8.89 29.82 18.65
N GLY A 175 9.62 30.86 19.04
CA GLY A 175 10.88 30.72 19.78
C GLY A 175 11.88 31.79 19.39
N GLN A 176 13.13 31.42 19.12
CA GLN A 176 14.16 32.34 18.67
C GLN A 176 13.77 33.10 17.40
N ALA A 177 13.09 32.42 16.48
CA ALA A 177 12.49 33.04 15.33
C ALA A 177 11.00 32.70 15.27
N THR A 178 10.17 33.70 15.01
CA THR A 178 8.72 33.51 14.79
C THR A 178 8.47 33.48 13.29
N LEU A 179 7.80 32.43 12.85
CA LEU A 179 7.37 32.25 11.45
C LEU A 179 5.89 31.87 11.42
N LEU A 180 5.17 32.53 10.53
CA LEU A 180 3.82 32.12 10.12
C LEU A 180 3.85 31.96 8.59
N PHE A 181 3.56 30.77 8.12
CA PHE A 181 3.50 30.45 6.69
C PHE A 181 2.14 29.84 6.38
N SER A 182 1.52 30.27 5.30
CA SER A 182 0.27 29.69 4.79
C SER A 182 0.33 29.62 3.29
N GLU A 183 0.06 28.43 2.76
CA GLU A 183 0.09 28.13 1.33
C GLU A 183 -1.17 27.40 0.92
N PHE A 184 -1.80 27.85 -0.15
CA PHE A 184 -2.88 27.12 -0.80
C PHE A 184 -2.41 26.69 -2.19
N TYR A 185 -2.26 25.39 -2.37
CA TYR A 185 -1.87 24.79 -3.65
C TYR A 185 -3.12 24.31 -4.38
N GLN A 186 -3.30 24.76 -5.61
CA GLN A 186 -4.41 24.37 -6.48
C GLN A 186 -3.89 23.72 -7.76
N PRO A 187 -4.01 22.39 -7.94
CA PRO A 187 -3.76 21.77 -9.25
C PRO A 187 -4.76 22.26 -10.29
N LEU A 188 -4.30 22.43 -11.52
CA LEU A 188 -5.14 22.81 -12.65
C LEU A 188 -5.82 21.62 -13.33
N SER A 189 -5.28 20.42 -13.11
CA SER A 189 -5.84 19.13 -13.54
C SER A 189 -5.67 18.10 -12.43
N VAL A 190 -6.39 17.02 -12.51
CA VAL A 190 -6.29 15.88 -11.58
C VAL A 190 -5.16 14.98 -12.01
#